data_fc9f10c1a7d5791d3a71ebd41eef76b6
#
_entry.id   fc9f10c1a7d5791d3a71ebd41eef76b6
#
_cell.length_a   1.000
_cell.length_b   1.000
_cell.length_c   1.000
_cell.angle_alpha   90.00
_cell.angle_beta   90.00
_cell.angle_gamma   90.00
#
_symmetry.space_group_name_H-M   'P 1'
#
loop_
_entity.id
_entity.type
_entity.pdbx_description
1 polymer ?
#
loop_
_entity_poly.entity_id
_entity_poly.type
_entity_poly.pdbx_seq_one_letter_code
_entity_poly.pdbx_strand_id
1 'polypeptide(L)'
;MMLIRPWILIALGVCASMTANCAASRPSSPVAPPRLILAEAATRPCELAVLPERPTAADLEAAYVRRGGQILACDAARRLAVETLEAERALVDAWTRSRP
;
A
#
# COMPACT_ATOMS: atom_id res chain seq x y z
N MET A 1 44.97 -51.02 15.41
CA MET A 1 44.28 -50.03 16.26
C MET A 1 44.60 -48.63 15.72
N MET A 2 43.64 -48.02 15.01
CA MET A 2 43.77 -46.68 14.41
C MET A 2 43.47 -45.65 15.49
N LEU A 3 44.50 -44.92 15.95
CA LEU A 3 44.31 -43.77 16.85
C LEU A 3 43.61 -42.65 16.07
N ILE A 4 42.29 -42.60 16.24
CA ILE A 4 41.50 -41.45 15.74
C ILE A 4 42.00 -40.22 16.51
N ARG A 5 42.69 -39.32 15.79
CA ARG A 5 43.30 -38.12 16.36
C ARG A 5 42.18 -37.27 17.01
N PRO A 6 42.32 -36.84 18.26
CA PRO A 6 41.28 -36.10 19.00
C PRO A 6 40.81 -34.82 18.28
N TRP A 7 41.62 -34.29 17.37
CA TRP A 7 41.32 -33.12 16.57
C TRP A 7 40.13 -33.32 15.61
N ILE A 8 39.87 -34.55 15.14
CA ILE A 8 38.74 -34.84 14.24
C ILE A 8 37.44 -34.80 15.01
N LEU A 9 37.41 -35.20 16.28
CA LEU A 9 36.20 -35.10 17.12
C LEU A 9 35.87 -33.66 17.50
N ILE A 10 36.88 -32.80 17.68
CA ILE A 10 36.67 -31.37 17.94
C ILE A 10 36.15 -30.68 16.70
N ALA A 11 36.65 -31.00 15.51
CA ALA A 11 36.16 -30.40 14.24
C ALA A 11 34.71 -30.80 13.93
N LEU A 12 34.31 -32.03 14.20
CA LEU A 12 32.93 -32.51 14.06
C LEU A 12 31.97 -31.86 15.06
N GLY A 13 32.41 -31.59 16.28
CA GLY A 13 31.60 -30.90 17.30
C GLY A 13 31.33 -29.43 16.96
N VAL A 14 32.30 -28.72 16.38
CA VAL A 14 32.16 -27.33 15.97
C VAL A 14 31.23 -27.18 14.75
N CYS A 15 31.28 -28.10 13.79
CA CYS A 15 30.36 -28.07 12.64
C CYS A 15 28.91 -28.35 13.06
N ALA A 16 28.67 -29.24 14.03
CA ALA A 16 27.31 -29.53 14.51
C ALA A 16 26.68 -28.35 15.26
N SER A 17 27.47 -27.54 15.98
CA SER A 17 26.97 -26.36 16.69
C SER A 17 26.67 -25.19 15.77
N MET A 18 27.32 -25.06 14.60
CA MET A 18 27.00 -24.03 13.62
C MET A 18 25.70 -24.28 12.84
N THR A 19 25.33 -25.51 12.60
CA THR A 19 24.08 -25.86 11.92
C THR A 19 22.83 -25.68 12.80
N ALA A 20 22.96 -25.79 14.12
CA ALA A 20 21.85 -25.61 15.05
C ALA A 20 21.38 -24.14 15.15
N ASN A 21 22.27 -23.15 14.92
CA ASN A 21 21.93 -21.74 14.98
C ASN A 21 21.13 -21.26 13.74
N CYS A 22 21.23 -21.93 12.59
CA CYS A 22 20.42 -21.61 11.41
C CYS A 22 18.96 -22.08 11.52
N ALA A 23 18.67 -23.07 12.36
CA ALA A 23 17.32 -23.61 12.54
C ALA A 23 16.46 -22.78 13.54
N ALA A 24 17.08 -21.84 14.26
CA ALA A 24 16.39 -21.00 15.25
C ALA A 24 15.84 -19.67 14.69
N SER A 25 16.02 -19.40 13.40
CA SER A 25 15.33 -18.28 12.74
C SER A 25 13.85 -18.63 12.67
N ARG A 26 13.09 -18.23 13.68
CA ARG A 26 11.63 -18.27 13.61
C ARG A 26 11.24 -17.52 12.34
N PRO A 27 10.44 -18.13 11.42
CA PRO A 27 9.89 -17.39 10.31
C PRO A 27 9.12 -16.20 10.92
N SER A 28 9.60 -14.99 10.70
CA SER A 28 8.85 -13.80 11.06
C SER A 28 7.54 -13.90 10.30
N SER A 29 6.42 -14.01 11.01
CA SER A 29 5.10 -14.00 10.38
C SER A 29 5.02 -12.76 9.48
N PRO A 30 4.72 -12.90 8.20
CA PRO A 30 4.65 -11.76 7.29
C PRO A 30 3.63 -10.78 7.85
N VAL A 31 4.09 -9.60 8.20
CA VAL A 31 3.23 -8.50 8.68
C VAL A 31 2.35 -8.08 7.52
N ALA A 32 1.04 -7.99 7.75
CA ALA A 32 0.11 -7.50 6.74
C ALA A 32 0.48 -6.08 6.29
N PRO A 33 0.35 -5.75 4.99
CA PRO A 33 0.64 -4.42 4.51
C PRO A 33 -0.24 -3.39 5.22
N PRO A 34 0.30 -2.20 5.53
CA PRO A 34 -0.49 -1.13 6.12
C PRO A 34 -1.57 -0.67 5.14
N ARG A 35 -2.72 -0.26 5.66
CA ARG A 35 -3.74 0.40 4.85
C ARG A 35 -3.23 1.76 4.38
N LEU A 36 -3.47 2.08 3.13
CA LEU A 36 -3.15 3.38 2.60
C LEU A 36 -4.16 4.43 3.08
N ILE A 37 -3.66 5.61 3.39
CA ILE A 37 -4.51 6.73 3.82
C ILE A 37 -4.98 7.46 2.57
N LEU A 38 -6.29 7.62 2.44
CA LEU A 38 -6.89 8.38 1.36
C LEU A 38 -6.53 9.87 1.51
N ALA A 39 -6.17 10.52 0.42
CA ALA A 39 -5.92 11.96 0.42
C ALA A 39 -7.21 12.72 0.81
N GLU A 40 -7.10 13.79 1.59
CA GLU A 40 -8.25 14.60 2.01
C GLU A 40 -9.08 15.10 0.81
N ALA A 41 -8.41 15.46 -0.29
CA ALA A 41 -9.08 15.87 -1.52
C ALA A 41 -10.01 14.79 -2.10
N ALA A 42 -9.69 13.51 -1.91
CA ALA A 42 -10.48 12.39 -2.40
C ALA A 42 -11.71 12.09 -1.52
N THR A 43 -11.73 12.57 -0.28
CA THR A 43 -12.85 12.38 0.67
C THR A 43 -13.80 13.56 0.73
N ARG A 44 -13.41 14.70 0.14
CA ARG A 44 -14.23 15.91 0.13
C ARG A 44 -15.40 15.77 -0.84
N PRO A 45 -16.63 16.10 -0.42
CA PRO A 45 -17.78 16.07 -1.33
C PRO A 45 -17.61 17.09 -2.48
N CYS A 46 -18.15 16.75 -3.64
CA CYS A 46 -18.18 17.63 -4.79
C CYS A 46 -19.32 18.63 -4.65
N GLU A 47 -18.99 19.89 -4.52
CA GLU A 47 -19.97 20.98 -4.51
C GLU A 47 -20.12 21.55 -5.92
N LEU A 48 -21.34 21.58 -6.42
CA LEU A 48 -21.65 22.17 -7.73
C LEU A 48 -22.29 23.55 -7.56
N ALA A 49 -21.88 24.48 -8.43
CA ALA A 49 -22.46 25.81 -8.48
C ALA A 49 -24.00 25.72 -8.69
N VAL A 50 -24.74 26.44 -7.89
CA VAL A 50 -26.19 26.58 -7.97
C VAL A 50 -26.53 27.95 -8.52
N LEU A 51 -27.50 28.01 -9.42
CA LEU A 51 -28.01 29.27 -9.96
C LEU A 51 -28.90 30.00 -8.93
N PRO A 52 -28.92 31.34 -8.92
CA PRO A 52 -29.88 32.08 -8.09
C PRO A 52 -31.32 31.83 -8.58
N GLU A 53 -32.30 32.18 -7.74
CA GLU A 53 -33.72 31.94 -8.05
C GLU A 53 -34.20 32.64 -9.36
N ARG A 54 -33.58 33.76 -9.71
CA ARG A 54 -33.87 34.51 -10.95
C ARG A 54 -32.57 34.76 -11.71
N PRO A 55 -32.07 33.76 -12.42
CA PRO A 55 -30.78 33.88 -13.09
C PRO A 55 -30.87 34.78 -14.34
N THR A 56 -29.83 35.57 -14.54
CA THR A 56 -29.57 36.29 -15.80
C THR A 56 -28.74 35.42 -16.76
N ALA A 57 -28.58 35.85 -18.01
CA ALA A 57 -27.69 35.17 -18.96
C ALA A 57 -26.24 35.18 -18.46
N ALA A 58 -25.78 36.28 -17.85
CA ALA A 58 -24.44 36.35 -17.26
C ALA A 58 -24.24 35.37 -16.10
N ASP A 59 -25.25 35.17 -15.27
CA ASP A 59 -25.20 34.16 -14.17
C ASP A 59 -25.07 32.74 -14.74
N LEU A 60 -25.76 32.47 -15.84
CA LEU A 60 -25.72 31.17 -16.50
C LEU A 60 -24.30 30.90 -17.07
N GLU A 61 -23.73 31.86 -17.76
CA GLU A 61 -22.35 31.75 -18.30
C GLU A 61 -21.32 31.56 -17.19
N ALA A 62 -21.41 32.37 -16.14
CA ALA A 62 -20.52 32.24 -14.99
C ALA A 62 -20.67 30.88 -14.28
N ALA A 63 -21.90 30.39 -14.11
CA ALA A 63 -22.19 29.11 -13.53
C ALA A 63 -21.66 27.95 -14.39
N TYR A 64 -21.77 28.06 -15.73
CA TYR A 64 -21.26 27.05 -16.66
C TYR A 64 -19.75 26.90 -16.54
N VAL A 65 -18.98 27.97 -16.57
CA VAL A 65 -17.52 27.94 -16.41
C VAL A 65 -17.12 27.39 -15.06
N ARG A 66 -17.77 27.88 -13.98
CA ARG A 66 -17.50 27.41 -12.62
C ARG A 66 -17.79 25.92 -12.46
N ARG A 67 -18.90 25.45 -12.98
CA ARG A 67 -19.31 24.04 -12.93
C ARG A 67 -18.35 23.14 -13.70
N GLY A 68 -17.86 23.59 -14.86
CA GLY A 68 -16.81 22.90 -15.61
C GLY A 68 -15.55 22.68 -14.79
N GLY A 69 -15.07 23.72 -14.11
CA GLY A 69 -13.91 23.62 -13.22
C GLY A 69 -14.15 22.69 -12.03
N GLN A 70 -15.34 22.75 -11.43
CA GLN A 70 -15.72 21.87 -10.32
C GLN A 70 -15.78 20.39 -10.73
N ILE A 71 -16.30 20.10 -11.93
CA ILE A 71 -16.32 18.72 -12.46
C ILE A 71 -14.90 18.19 -12.65
N LEU A 72 -13.99 19.00 -13.21
CA LEU A 72 -12.58 18.58 -13.37
C LEU A 72 -11.90 18.32 -12.02
N ALA A 73 -12.16 19.16 -11.02
CA ALA A 73 -11.61 18.97 -9.67
C ALA A 73 -12.16 17.68 -9.02
N CYS A 74 -13.46 17.43 -9.18
CA CYS A 74 -14.09 16.20 -8.68
C CYS A 74 -13.54 14.96 -9.39
N ASP A 75 -13.33 14.98 -10.69
CA ASP A 75 -12.75 13.84 -11.41
C ASP A 75 -11.30 13.58 -11.00
N ALA A 76 -10.53 14.64 -10.75
CA ALA A 76 -9.17 14.49 -10.22
C ALA A 76 -9.17 13.82 -8.82
N ALA A 77 -10.07 14.24 -7.93
CA ALA A 77 -10.24 13.65 -6.61
C ALA A 77 -10.68 12.17 -6.70
N ARG A 78 -11.61 11.85 -7.59
CA ARG A 78 -12.02 10.48 -7.88
C ARG A 78 -10.85 9.62 -8.36
N ARG A 79 -10.01 10.13 -9.26
CA ARG A 79 -8.81 9.41 -9.73
C ARG A 79 -7.86 9.09 -8.59
N LEU A 80 -7.58 10.03 -7.71
CA LEU A 80 -6.75 9.78 -6.52
C LEU A 80 -7.30 8.64 -5.66
N ALA A 81 -8.62 8.59 -5.45
CA ALA A 81 -9.25 7.52 -4.69
C ALA A 81 -9.07 6.16 -5.36
N VAL A 82 -9.28 6.09 -6.69
CA VAL A 82 -9.12 4.85 -7.46
C VAL A 82 -7.67 4.37 -7.45
N GLU A 83 -6.71 5.26 -7.73
CA GLU A 83 -5.29 4.93 -7.71
C GLU A 83 -4.83 4.43 -6.33
N THR A 84 -5.31 5.05 -5.25
CA THR A 84 -5.02 4.60 -3.89
C THR A 84 -5.56 3.20 -3.63
N LEU A 85 -6.79 2.92 -4.06
CA LEU A 85 -7.40 1.60 -3.92
C LEU A 85 -6.66 0.53 -4.73
N GLU A 86 -6.26 0.84 -5.96
CA GLU A 86 -5.50 -0.07 -6.81
C GLU A 86 -4.12 -0.37 -6.22
N ALA A 87 -3.44 0.64 -5.69
CA ALA A 87 -2.16 0.47 -5.01
C ALA A 87 -2.30 -0.41 -3.75
N GLU A 88 -3.34 -0.20 -2.93
CA GLU A 88 -3.62 -1.03 -1.75
C GLU A 88 -3.86 -2.49 -2.14
N ARG A 89 -4.66 -2.72 -3.18
CA ARG A 89 -4.91 -4.08 -3.71
C ARG A 89 -3.64 -4.76 -4.18
N ALA A 90 -2.80 -4.04 -4.92
CA ALA A 90 -1.52 -4.58 -5.39
C ALA A 90 -0.59 -4.97 -4.23
N LEU A 91 -0.55 -4.19 -3.15
CA LEU A 91 0.20 -4.53 -1.93
C LEU A 91 -0.35 -5.79 -1.25
N VAL A 92 -1.66 -5.91 -1.12
CA VAL A 92 -2.32 -7.10 -0.54
C VAL A 92 -2.04 -8.32 -1.38
N ASP A 93 -2.14 -8.23 -2.70
CA ASP A 93 -1.88 -9.33 -3.63
C ASP A 93 -0.41 -9.77 -3.58
N ALA A 94 0.53 -8.83 -3.51
CA ALA A 94 1.94 -9.14 -3.36
C ALA A 94 2.21 -9.87 -2.03
N TRP A 95 1.60 -9.41 -0.95
CA TRP A 95 1.72 -10.02 0.36
C TRP A 95 1.12 -11.42 0.41
N THR A 96 -0.04 -11.65 -0.21
CA THR A 96 -0.66 -12.97 -0.27
C THR A 96 0.18 -13.98 -1.06
N ARG A 97 0.82 -13.53 -2.16
CA ARG A 97 1.72 -14.38 -2.95
C ARG A 97 3.03 -14.73 -2.22
N SER A 98 3.48 -13.88 -1.30
CA SER A 98 4.69 -14.12 -0.51
C SER A 98 4.49 -15.07 0.68
N ARG A 99 3.25 -15.47 0.94
CA ARG A 99 2.94 -16.47 1.97
C ARG A 99 3.26 -17.88 1.46
N PRO A 100 4.01 -18.68 2.26
CA PRO A 100 4.25 -20.09 1.95
C PRO A 100 2.98 -20.93 2.05
#